data_d61e68742166466f7434e15cb3a445be
#
_entry.id   d61e68742166466f7434e15cb3a445be
#
_cell.length_a   1.000
_cell.length_b   1.000
_cell.length_c   1.000
_cell.angle_alpha   90.00
_cell.angle_beta   90.00
_cell.angle_gamma   90.00
#
_symmetry.space_group_name_H-M   'P 1'
#
loop_
_entity.id
_entity.type
_entity.pdbx_description
1 polymer ?
#
loop_
_entity_poly.entity_id
_entity_poly.type
_entity_poly.pdbx_seq_one_letter_code
_entity_poly.pdbx_strand_id
1 'polypeptide(L)'
;MKQYLDLMQHVLDTGAQKHDRTGTGTVSVFGYQMRFNLQEGFPMVTTKKLHLKSIIHELIWFLTGDTNIKYLKANGVRIWDEWADEDGNLGPVYGSQWRSWPTPDGKHIDQITNIINTIKNNPDSRRIIVSAWNVAEIENMALPPCHAFFQFYVADGKLSCQLYQRSADIFLGVPFNIASYALLTMMVAQVCGLEAGDFVHTLGDAHLYNNHIDQANLQLSREPKPLPTMKINPEVKSIFDFKFDDFTLVNYEAHPHIKGIVAV
;
A
#
# COMPACT_ATOMS: atom_id res chain seq x y z
N MET A 1 -13.63 -1.92 9.12
CA MET A 1 -13.33 -1.03 7.95
C MET A 1 -14.16 0.26 7.93
N LYS A 2 -14.71 0.64 9.09
CA LYS A 2 -15.47 1.90 9.22
C LYS A 2 -14.63 3.12 8.86
N GLN A 3 -13.36 3.16 9.29
CA GLN A 3 -12.44 4.27 9.03
C GLN A 3 -12.31 4.63 7.53
N TYR A 4 -12.31 3.61 6.66
CA TYR A 4 -12.26 3.82 5.22
C TYR A 4 -13.58 4.38 4.66
N LEU A 5 -14.72 3.90 5.16
CA LEU A 5 -16.03 4.42 4.76
C LEU A 5 -16.22 5.85 5.27
N ASP A 6 -15.78 6.16 6.49
CA ASP A 6 -15.81 7.51 7.04
C ASP A 6 -14.97 8.50 6.20
N LEU A 7 -13.79 8.08 5.71
CA LEU A 7 -13.01 8.87 4.75
C LEU A 7 -13.80 9.14 3.47
N MET A 8 -14.37 8.10 2.89
CA MET A 8 -15.14 8.22 1.62
C MET A 8 -16.32 9.18 1.79
N GLN A 9 -17.09 9.04 2.88
CA GLN A 9 -18.21 9.92 3.19
C GLN A 9 -17.72 11.36 3.43
N HIS A 10 -16.64 11.52 4.20
CA HIS A 10 -16.06 12.85 4.48
C HIS A 10 -15.68 13.59 3.19
N VAL A 11 -15.06 12.89 2.21
CA VAL A 11 -14.69 13.50 0.93
C VAL A 11 -15.92 13.88 0.11
N LEU A 12 -16.98 13.07 0.11
CA LEU A 12 -18.23 13.41 -0.58
C LEU A 12 -18.91 14.64 0.04
N ASP A 13 -18.88 14.75 1.37
CA ASP A 13 -19.59 15.80 2.11
C ASP A 13 -18.84 17.15 2.11
N THR A 14 -17.51 17.12 2.13
CA THR A 14 -16.69 18.31 2.41
C THR A 14 -15.63 18.61 1.36
N GLY A 15 -15.44 17.71 0.37
CA GLY A 15 -14.39 17.82 -0.62
C GLY A 15 -14.59 18.98 -1.59
N ALA A 16 -13.48 19.59 -2.00
CA ALA A 16 -13.45 20.58 -3.05
C ALA A 16 -13.38 19.93 -4.43
N GLN A 17 -14.11 20.51 -5.39
CA GLN A 17 -13.97 20.13 -6.80
C GLN A 17 -12.63 20.61 -7.34
N LYS A 18 -11.89 19.71 -7.99
CA LYS A 18 -10.60 20.00 -8.59
C LYS A 18 -10.50 19.43 -10.00
N HIS A 19 -9.72 20.11 -10.82
CA HIS A 19 -9.24 19.56 -12.09
C HIS A 19 -8.04 18.65 -11.80
N ASP A 20 -7.86 17.64 -12.62
CA ASP A 20 -6.71 16.74 -12.55
C ASP A 20 -6.08 16.54 -13.92
N ARG A 21 -4.91 15.89 -13.95
CA ARG A 21 -4.15 15.64 -15.18
C ARG A 21 -4.94 14.82 -16.22
N THR A 22 -5.82 13.95 -15.78
CA THR A 22 -6.59 13.06 -16.67
C THR A 22 -7.80 13.74 -17.29
N GLY A 23 -8.17 14.95 -16.84
CA GLY A 23 -9.37 15.67 -17.28
C GLY A 23 -10.69 15.11 -16.73
N THR A 24 -10.65 14.04 -15.91
CA THR A 24 -11.85 13.46 -15.30
C THR A 24 -12.45 14.36 -14.22
N GLY A 25 -11.59 15.09 -13.51
CA GLY A 25 -11.94 15.88 -12.32
C GLY A 25 -12.10 15.03 -11.07
N THR A 26 -11.92 15.66 -9.92
CA THR A 26 -11.97 15.00 -8.62
C THR A 26 -12.71 15.84 -7.59
N VAL A 27 -13.28 15.15 -6.58
CA VAL A 27 -13.64 15.76 -5.30
C VAL A 27 -12.58 15.35 -4.30
N SER A 28 -11.94 16.31 -3.61
CA SER A 28 -10.81 15.99 -2.73
C SER A 28 -10.78 16.80 -1.43
N VAL A 29 -10.15 16.21 -0.41
CA VAL A 29 -9.73 16.88 0.82
C VAL A 29 -8.23 16.78 0.97
N PHE A 30 -7.62 17.74 1.64
CA PHE A 30 -6.18 17.72 1.93
C PHE A 30 -5.92 17.40 3.39
N GLY A 31 -5.26 16.27 3.61
CA GLY A 31 -4.93 15.79 4.95
C GLY A 31 -6.06 14.96 5.58
N TYR A 32 -5.83 13.66 5.71
CA TYR A 32 -6.70 12.74 6.45
C TYR A 32 -5.88 11.60 7.03
N GLN A 33 -6.31 11.04 8.15
CA GLN A 33 -5.60 9.91 8.76
C GLN A 33 -6.58 8.83 9.20
N MET A 34 -6.25 7.58 8.88
CA MET A 34 -6.95 6.38 9.35
C MET A 34 -5.99 5.55 10.22
N ARG A 35 -6.55 4.82 11.18
CA ARG A 35 -5.79 3.88 12.01
C ARG A 35 -6.50 2.53 12.04
N PHE A 36 -5.73 1.47 11.85
CA PHE A 36 -6.20 0.08 11.83
C PHE A 36 -5.40 -0.72 12.85
N ASN A 37 -6.04 -1.25 13.88
CA ASN A 37 -5.44 -2.18 14.82
C ASN A 37 -5.35 -3.57 14.17
N LEU A 38 -4.15 -4.03 13.85
CA LEU A 38 -3.93 -5.29 13.14
C LEU A 38 -4.22 -6.54 14.02
N GLN A 39 -4.40 -6.35 15.32
CA GLN A 39 -4.82 -7.43 16.22
C GLN A 39 -6.33 -7.71 16.17
N GLU A 40 -7.14 -6.74 15.68
CA GLU A 40 -8.58 -6.91 15.49
C GLU A 40 -8.94 -7.66 14.20
N GLY A 41 -7.99 -7.86 13.31
CA GLY A 41 -8.14 -8.54 12.04
C GLY A 41 -7.38 -7.84 10.91
N PHE A 42 -7.36 -8.48 9.75
CA PHE A 42 -6.68 -7.93 8.57
C PHE A 42 -7.57 -6.89 7.89
N PRO A 43 -7.11 -5.63 7.70
CA PRO A 43 -7.95 -4.53 7.23
C PRO A 43 -8.16 -4.60 5.72
N MET A 44 -8.83 -5.64 5.26
CA MET A 44 -9.28 -5.80 3.89
C MET A 44 -10.73 -5.36 3.74
N VAL A 45 -11.00 -4.48 2.78
CA VAL A 45 -12.33 -3.93 2.53
C VAL A 45 -13.32 -5.07 2.24
N THR A 46 -14.48 -5.03 2.91
CA THR A 46 -15.55 -6.03 2.75
C THR A 46 -16.78 -5.49 2.03
N THR A 47 -16.90 -4.17 1.88
CA THR A 47 -18.02 -3.53 1.16
C THR A 47 -17.90 -3.64 -0.36
N LYS A 48 -16.75 -4.05 -0.86
CA LYS A 48 -16.53 -4.58 -2.21
C LYS A 48 -15.42 -5.62 -2.19
N LYS A 49 -15.49 -6.63 -3.07
CA LYS A 49 -14.45 -7.65 -3.19
C LYS A 49 -13.19 -7.06 -3.82
N LEU A 50 -12.05 -7.28 -3.17
CA LEU A 50 -10.72 -6.92 -3.67
C LEU A 50 -9.97 -8.14 -4.22
N HIS A 51 -9.01 -7.90 -5.11
CA HIS A 51 -8.17 -8.94 -5.72
C HIS A 51 -6.88 -9.12 -4.92
N LEU A 52 -6.94 -9.93 -3.85
CA LEU A 52 -5.82 -10.16 -2.92
C LEU A 52 -4.54 -10.64 -3.64
N LYS A 53 -4.69 -11.45 -4.69
CA LYS A 53 -3.55 -11.96 -5.46
C LYS A 53 -2.68 -10.83 -6.00
N SER A 54 -3.28 -9.76 -6.54
CA SER A 54 -2.53 -8.59 -7.01
C SER A 54 -1.78 -7.89 -5.88
N ILE A 55 -2.41 -7.75 -4.72
CA ILE A 55 -1.82 -7.09 -3.55
C ILE A 55 -0.55 -7.84 -3.09
N ILE A 56 -0.65 -9.16 -2.96
CA ILE A 56 0.49 -9.99 -2.49
C ILE A 56 1.63 -9.97 -3.52
N HIS A 57 1.33 -10.21 -4.80
CA HIS A 57 2.37 -10.24 -5.82
C HIS A 57 3.04 -8.87 -6.01
N GLU A 58 2.31 -7.77 -5.96
CA GLU A 58 2.88 -6.43 -6.02
C GLU A 58 3.84 -6.16 -4.85
N LEU A 59 3.44 -6.51 -3.62
CA LEU A 59 4.28 -6.33 -2.44
C LEU A 59 5.56 -7.18 -2.52
N ILE A 60 5.46 -8.45 -2.93
CA ILE A 60 6.62 -9.31 -3.16
C ILE A 60 7.53 -8.70 -4.23
N TRP A 61 6.97 -8.23 -5.33
CA TRP A 61 7.71 -7.58 -6.41
C TRP A 61 8.45 -6.32 -5.94
N PHE A 62 7.84 -5.46 -5.14
CA PHE A 62 8.54 -4.32 -4.51
C PHE A 62 9.72 -4.79 -3.65
N LEU A 63 9.55 -5.86 -2.87
CA LEU A 63 10.58 -6.41 -1.99
C LEU A 63 11.73 -7.08 -2.76
N THR A 64 11.54 -7.51 -4.00
CA THR A 64 12.65 -7.98 -4.85
C THR A 64 13.53 -6.85 -5.38
N GLY A 65 13.04 -5.60 -5.35
CA GLY A 65 13.73 -4.45 -5.96
C GLY A 65 13.56 -4.35 -7.46
N ASP A 66 12.77 -5.23 -8.08
CA ASP A 66 12.49 -5.23 -9.52
C ASP A 66 11.54 -4.06 -9.89
N THR A 67 11.70 -3.55 -11.09
CA THR A 67 10.89 -2.48 -11.67
C THR A 67 10.33 -2.85 -13.06
N ASN A 68 10.58 -4.08 -13.51
CA ASN A 68 9.99 -4.63 -14.73
C ASN A 68 8.75 -5.47 -14.38
N ILE A 69 7.65 -5.27 -15.11
CA ILE A 69 6.37 -5.93 -14.84
C ILE A 69 6.28 -7.40 -15.30
N LYS A 70 7.35 -7.97 -15.79
CA LYS A 70 7.39 -9.36 -16.30
C LYS A 70 6.95 -10.37 -15.24
N TYR A 71 7.42 -10.21 -13.99
CA TYR A 71 7.01 -11.04 -12.87
C TYR A 71 5.50 -10.93 -12.60
N LEU A 72 4.96 -9.70 -12.60
CA LEU A 72 3.54 -9.44 -12.37
C LEU A 72 2.68 -10.07 -13.47
N LYS A 73 3.05 -9.87 -14.74
CA LYS A 73 2.38 -10.49 -15.91
C LYS A 73 2.39 -12.03 -15.84
N ALA A 74 3.52 -12.64 -15.50
CA ALA A 74 3.67 -14.09 -15.36
C ALA A 74 2.72 -14.66 -14.29
N ASN A 75 2.36 -13.85 -13.28
CA ASN A 75 1.42 -14.21 -12.22
C ASN A 75 -0.02 -13.72 -12.48
N GLY A 76 -0.32 -13.18 -13.66
CA GLY A 76 -1.65 -12.71 -14.05
C GLY A 76 -2.06 -11.40 -13.37
N VAL A 77 -1.10 -10.61 -12.90
CA VAL A 77 -1.29 -9.27 -12.29
C VAL A 77 -1.01 -8.21 -13.35
N ARG A 78 -1.98 -7.33 -13.58
CA ARG A 78 -1.96 -6.34 -14.67
C ARG A 78 -2.11 -4.89 -14.20
N ILE A 79 -2.01 -4.64 -12.91
CA ILE A 79 -2.25 -3.31 -12.32
C ILE A 79 -1.21 -2.25 -12.69
N TRP A 80 -0.13 -2.64 -13.39
CA TRP A 80 0.93 -1.76 -13.85
C TRP A 80 1.08 -1.70 -15.37
N ASP A 81 0.24 -2.45 -16.12
CA ASP A 81 0.35 -2.57 -17.58
C ASP A 81 0.26 -1.22 -18.32
N GLU A 82 -0.55 -0.28 -17.79
CA GLU A 82 -0.83 1.02 -18.42
C GLU A 82 0.34 2.03 -18.32
N TRP A 83 1.29 1.79 -17.41
CA TRP A 83 2.42 2.70 -17.17
C TRP A 83 3.76 2.16 -17.70
N ALA A 84 3.84 0.86 -17.98
CA ALA A 84 5.06 0.24 -18.44
C ALA A 84 5.34 0.57 -19.91
N ASP A 85 6.63 0.71 -20.25
CA ASP A 85 7.07 0.80 -21.64
C ASP A 85 6.86 -0.52 -22.39
N GLU A 86 7.25 -0.56 -23.69
CA GLU A 86 7.09 -1.73 -24.55
C GLU A 86 7.86 -2.96 -24.04
N ASP A 87 8.98 -2.75 -23.33
CA ASP A 87 9.81 -3.79 -22.72
C ASP A 87 9.33 -4.18 -21.31
N GLY A 88 8.32 -3.50 -20.78
CA GLY A 88 7.74 -3.72 -19.45
C GLY A 88 8.45 -3.01 -18.33
N ASN A 89 9.28 -1.99 -18.60
CA ASN A 89 9.99 -1.24 -17.57
C ASN A 89 9.17 -0.04 -17.10
N LEU A 90 9.35 0.31 -15.83
CA LEU A 90 8.69 1.44 -15.16
C LEU A 90 9.68 2.53 -14.71
N GLY A 91 10.98 2.35 -14.98
CA GLY A 91 12.01 3.19 -14.37
C GLY A 91 12.20 2.88 -12.88
N PRO A 92 12.93 3.75 -12.14
CA PRO A 92 13.36 3.46 -10.77
C PRO A 92 12.23 3.65 -9.73
N VAL A 93 11.08 2.99 -9.94
CA VAL A 93 9.91 3.06 -9.04
C VAL A 93 10.14 2.27 -7.76
N TYR A 94 9.23 2.33 -6.83
CA TYR A 94 9.17 1.73 -5.48
C TYR A 94 10.23 0.71 -5.11
N GLY A 95 10.27 -0.46 -5.77
CA GLY A 95 11.18 -1.55 -5.46
C GLY A 95 12.65 -1.14 -5.59
N SER A 96 13.00 -0.41 -6.63
CA SER A 96 14.35 0.14 -6.82
C SER A 96 14.74 1.08 -5.66
N GLN A 97 13.87 2.00 -5.28
CA GLN A 97 14.14 2.93 -4.19
C GLN A 97 14.25 2.22 -2.84
N TRP A 98 13.40 1.23 -2.58
CA TRP A 98 13.41 0.49 -1.32
C TRP A 98 14.67 -0.38 -1.16
N ARG A 99 15.17 -0.99 -2.25
CA ARG A 99 16.20 -2.01 -2.22
C ARG A 99 17.55 -1.57 -2.76
N SER A 100 17.58 -0.50 -3.53
CA SER A 100 18.79 -0.10 -4.28
C SER A 100 18.84 1.41 -4.51
N TRP A 101 18.63 2.21 -3.45
CA TRP A 101 18.71 3.67 -3.54
C TRP A 101 20.12 4.12 -3.92
N PRO A 102 20.30 4.83 -5.06
CA PRO A 102 21.62 5.23 -5.51
C PRO A 102 22.23 6.34 -4.65
N THR A 103 23.54 6.28 -4.45
CA THR A 103 24.31 7.31 -3.75
C THR A 103 25.29 8.01 -4.68
N PRO A 104 25.75 9.25 -4.37
CA PRO A 104 26.66 10.00 -5.23
C PRO A 104 28.02 9.32 -5.45
N ASP A 105 28.46 8.41 -4.56
CA ASP A 105 29.69 7.65 -4.67
C ASP A 105 29.53 6.32 -5.46
N GLY A 106 28.37 6.14 -6.12
CA GLY A 106 28.08 4.97 -6.95
C GLY A 106 27.69 3.70 -6.18
N LYS A 107 27.49 3.82 -4.86
CA LYS A 107 26.93 2.73 -4.05
C LYS A 107 25.41 2.75 -4.05
N HIS A 108 24.85 1.71 -3.46
CA HIS A 108 23.40 1.58 -3.28
C HIS A 108 23.04 1.27 -1.84
N ILE A 109 21.92 1.82 -1.38
CA ILE A 109 21.38 1.60 -0.03
C ILE A 109 20.16 0.70 -0.13
N ASP A 110 20.19 -0.44 0.58
CA ASP A 110 19.02 -1.29 0.79
C ASP A 110 18.29 -0.83 2.06
N GLN A 111 17.26 -0.02 1.89
CA GLN A 111 16.50 0.54 3.00
C GLN A 111 15.74 -0.54 3.76
N ILE A 112 15.23 -1.60 3.09
CA ILE A 112 14.50 -2.69 3.74
C ILE A 112 15.42 -3.48 4.66
N THR A 113 16.61 -3.86 4.20
CA THR A 113 17.60 -4.52 5.07
C THR A 113 17.99 -3.63 6.25
N ASN A 114 18.16 -2.33 6.02
CA ASN A 114 18.53 -1.38 7.07
C ASN A 114 17.44 -1.26 8.16
N ILE A 115 16.16 -1.19 7.79
CA ILE A 115 15.09 -1.08 8.79
C ILE A 115 14.92 -2.38 9.58
N ILE A 116 15.05 -3.55 8.95
CA ILE A 116 15.01 -4.84 9.65
C ILE A 116 16.13 -4.93 10.69
N ASN A 117 17.36 -4.55 10.29
CA ASN A 117 18.50 -4.53 11.21
C ASN A 117 18.31 -3.51 12.36
N THR A 118 17.74 -2.35 12.05
CA THR A 118 17.47 -1.33 13.07
C THR A 118 16.41 -1.80 14.05
N ILE A 119 15.30 -2.39 13.59
CA ILE A 119 14.24 -2.93 14.46
C ILE A 119 14.81 -3.99 15.41
N LYS A 120 15.69 -4.88 14.92
CA LYS A 120 16.27 -5.97 15.73
C LYS A 120 17.29 -5.48 16.75
N ASN A 121 18.09 -4.47 16.41
CA ASN A 121 19.25 -4.05 17.22
C ASN A 121 19.02 -2.76 18.00
N ASN A 122 18.10 -1.90 17.56
CA ASN A 122 17.77 -0.62 18.19
C ASN A 122 16.30 -0.26 17.95
N PRO A 123 15.34 -1.01 18.56
CA PRO A 123 13.90 -0.84 18.31
C PRO A 123 13.36 0.55 18.71
N ASP A 124 14.05 1.27 19.63
CA ASP A 124 13.66 2.62 20.04
C ASP A 124 14.07 3.71 19.05
N SER A 125 14.71 3.35 17.95
CA SER A 125 15.13 4.29 16.91
C SER A 125 13.94 5.02 16.28
N ARG A 126 14.08 6.35 16.13
CA ARG A 126 13.13 7.20 15.40
C ARG A 126 13.46 7.31 13.91
N ARG A 127 14.43 6.51 13.41
CA ARG A 127 14.96 6.54 12.05
C ARG A 127 14.61 5.28 11.26
N ILE A 128 13.56 4.55 11.66
CA ILE A 128 13.09 3.35 10.97
C ILE A 128 12.16 3.79 9.83
N ILE A 129 12.75 4.37 8.79
CA ILE A 129 12.04 4.99 7.66
C ILE A 129 12.50 4.37 6.35
N VAL A 130 11.55 4.18 5.44
CA VAL A 130 11.78 3.84 4.02
C VAL A 130 11.13 4.90 3.17
N SER A 131 11.89 5.49 2.25
CA SER A 131 11.41 6.49 1.28
C SER A 131 11.44 5.94 -0.13
N ALA A 132 10.35 6.12 -0.87
CA ALA A 132 10.32 5.92 -2.32
C ALA A 132 10.44 7.27 -3.08
N TRP A 133 10.32 8.40 -2.39
CA TRP A 133 10.39 9.73 -2.98
C TRP A 133 11.84 10.19 -3.13
N ASN A 134 12.45 9.84 -4.25
CA ASN A 134 13.80 10.25 -4.61
C ASN A 134 13.75 11.42 -5.61
N VAL A 135 13.97 12.64 -5.10
CA VAL A 135 13.86 13.87 -5.89
C VAL A 135 14.75 13.87 -7.13
N ALA A 136 15.91 13.20 -7.07
CA ALA A 136 16.84 13.12 -8.19
C ALA A 136 16.37 12.18 -9.31
N GLU A 137 15.41 11.27 -9.05
CA GLU A 137 14.97 10.26 -10.00
C GLU A 137 13.48 10.32 -10.36
N ILE A 138 12.72 11.23 -9.79
CA ILE A 138 11.27 11.38 -10.02
C ILE A 138 10.91 11.45 -11.51
N GLU A 139 11.68 12.23 -12.29
CA GLU A 139 11.43 12.43 -13.73
C GLU A 139 11.73 11.16 -14.57
N ASN A 140 12.44 10.20 -14.00
CA ASN A 140 12.77 8.93 -14.66
C ASN A 140 11.75 7.82 -14.33
N MET A 141 10.77 8.10 -13.49
CA MET A 141 9.76 7.14 -13.08
C MET A 141 8.52 7.24 -13.98
N ALA A 142 8.03 6.12 -14.48
CA ALA A 142 6.79 6.06 -15.25
C ALA A 142 5.59 6.62 -14.45
N LEU A 143 5.61 6.43 -13.13
CA LEU A 143 4.65 6.98 -12.19
C LEU A 143 5.36 7.39 -10.89
N PRO A 144 5.42 8.70 -10.57
CA PRO A 144 5.96 9.17 -9.28
C PRO A 144 5.22 8.55 -8.09
N PRO A 145 5.93 8.09 -7.04
CA PRO A 145 5.35 7.33 -5.95
C PRO A 145 4.21 8.06 -5.24
N CYS A 146 3.01 7.46 -5.23
CA CYS A 146 1.87 7.97 -4.47
C CYS A 146 2.06 7.73 -2.98
N HIS A 147 2.40 6.50 -2.56
CA HIS A 147 2.82 6.16 -1.20
C HIS A 147 4.32 6.45 -1.06
N ALA A 148 4.61 7.69 -0.61
CA ALA A 148 5.92 8.32 -0.75
C ALA A 148 6.95 7.82 0.25
N PHE A 149 6.56 7.62 1.52
CA PHE A 149 7.41 7.03 2.55
C PHE A 149 6.59 6.42 3.68
N PHE A 150 7.23 5.53 4.43
CA PHE A 150 6.63 4.94 5.63
C PHE A 150 7.66 4.80 6.75
N GLN A 151 7.17 4.78 7.98
CA GLN A 151 7.95 4.69 9.21
C GLN A 151 7.41 3.59 10.09
N PHE A 152 8.32 2.83 10.70
CA PHE A 152 7.98 1.86 11.73
C PHE A 152 8.23 2.40 13.14
N TYR A 153 7.45 1.86 14.08
CA TYR A 153 7.53 2.17 15.49
C TYR A 153 7.35 0.89 16.30
N VAL A 154 8.23 0.66 17.27
CA VAL A 154 8.18 -0.50 18.18
C VAL A 154 7.80 -0.02 19.56
N ALA A 155 6.78 -0.63 20.15
CA ALA A 155 6.40 -0.44 21.56
C ALA A 155 5.69 -1.68 22.08
N ASP A 156 5.93 -2.03 23.33
CA ASP A 156 5.27 -3.14 24.04
C ASP A 156 5.29 -4.47 23.25
N GLY A 157 6.41 -4.76 22.58
CA GLY A 157 6.59 -5.98 21.77
C GLY A 157 5.83 -5.97 20.44
N LYS A 158 5.28 -4.83 20.03
CA LYS A 158 4.49 -4.66 18.81
C LYS A 158 5.15 -3.72 17.83
N LEU A 159 5.03 -4.04 16.55
CA LEU A 159 5.46 -3.21 15.43
C LEU A 159 4.26 -2.52 14.79
N SER A 160 4.29 -1.19 14.77
CA SER A 160 3.33 -0.35 14.03
C SER A 160 3.99 0.30 12.82
N CYS A 161 3.19 0.61 11.80
CA CYS A 161 3.65 1.29 10.60
C CYS A 161 2.78 2.52 10.33
N GLN A 162 3.41 3.65 10.00
CA GLN A 162 2.71 4.82 9.47
C GLN A 162 3.17 5.08 8.04
N LEU A 163 2.21 5.11 7.11
CA LEU A 163 2.40 5.47 5.71
C LEU A 163 1.97 6.92 5.47
N TYR A 164 2.78 7.70 4.74
CA TYR A 164 2.35 8.92 4.10
C TYR A 164 2.13 8.69 2.60
N GLN A 165 0.88 8.83 2.17
CA GLN A 165 0.46 8.76 0.77
C GLN A 165 0.08 10.16 0.29
N ARG A 166 0.90 10.74 -0.62
CA ARG A 166 0.73 12.11 -1.10
C ARG A 166 -0.50 12.30 -2.00
N SER A 167 -0.90 11.26 -2.71
CA SER A 167 -2.00 11.23 -3.66
C SER A 167 -2.75 9.92 -3.51
N ALA A 168 -4.04 9.98 -3.20
CA ALA A 168 -4.81 8.82 -2.77
C ALA A 168 -6.16 8.76 -3.48
N ASP A 169 -6.24 7.93 -4.54
CA ASP A 169 -7.51 7.52 -5.13
C ASP A 169 -8.26 6.63 -4.13
N ILE A 170 -9.28 7.21 -3.50
CA ILE A 170 -10.02 6.56 -2.41
C ILE A 170 -10.77 5.33 -2.90
N PHE A 171 -11.29 5.35 -4.14
CA PHE A 171 -12.11 4.25 -4.62
C PHE A 171 -11.29 3.06 -5.11
N LEU A 172 -10.27 3.26 -5.96
CA LEU A 172 -9.48 2.16 -6.52
C LEU A 172 -8.22 1.87 -5.72
N GLY A 173 -7.39 2.88 -5.45
CA GLY A 173 -6.04 2.69 -4.89
C GLY A 173 -6.00 2.43 -3.39
N VAL A 174 -6.64 3.28 -2.59
CA VAL A 174 -6.56 3.25 -1.12
C VAL A 174 -6.88 1.89 -0.51
N PRO A 175 -7.91 1.13 -0.94
CA PRO A 175 -8.17 -0.21 -0.42
C PRO A 175 -7.02 -1.19 -0.61
N PHE A 176 -6.33 -1.12 -1.75
CA PHE A 176 -5.13 -1.91 -2.04
C PHE A 176 -3.96 -1.50 -1.14
N ASN A 177 -3.74 -0.20 -0.98
CA ASN A 177 -2.65 0.32 -0.16
C ASN A 177 -2.84 -0.02 1.33
N ILE A 178 -4.07 0.05 1.87
CA ILE A 178 -4.37 -0.39 3.24
C ILE A 178 -3.96 -1.85 3.43
N ALA A 179 -4.42 -2.74 2.58
CA ALA A 179 -4.12 -4.17 2.69
C ALA A 179 -2.63 -4.47 2.48
N SER A 180 -1.98 -3.81 1.51
CA SER A 180 -0.56 -4.00 1.21
C SER A 180 0.34 -3.60 2.39
N TYR A 181 0.13 -2.41 2.97
CA TYR A 181 0.96 -1.95 4.09
C TYR A 181 0.62 -2.63 5.42
N ALA A 182 -0.63 -3.04 5.63
CA ALA A 182 -0.97 -3.92 6.74
C ALA A 182 -0.22 -5.26 6.63
N LEU A 183 -0.19 -5.86 5.44
CA LEU A 183 0.55 -7.09 5.18
C LEU A 183 2.06 -6.90 5.37
N LEU A 184 2.64 -5.83 4.82
CA LEU A 184 4.06 -5.49 5.04
C LEU A 184 4.39 -5.35 6.53
N THR A 185 3.52 -4.70 7.30
CA THR A 185 3.70 -4.56 8.75
C THR A 185 3.73 -5.91 9.45
N MET A 186 2.80 -6.81 9.11
CA MET A 186 2.76 -8.18 9.66
C MET A 186 4.01 -8.99 9.26
N MET A 187 4.46 -8.89 8.01
CA MET A 187 5.67 -9.58 7.52
C MET A 187 6.93 -9.12 8.27
N VAL A 188 7.10 -7.79 8.41
CA VAL A 188 8.24 -7.21 9.14
C VAL A 188 8.19 -7.56 10.62
N ALA A 189 7.02 -7.51 11.24
CA ALA A 189 6.84 -7.94 12.63
C ALA A 189 7.29 -9.40 12.82
N GLN A 190 6.82 -10.33 11.96
CA GLN A 190 7.19 -11.74 12.04
C GLN A 190 8.71 -11.95 11.95
N VAL A 191 9.37 -11.38 10.95
CA VAL A 191 10.82 -11.61 10.75
C VAL A 191 11.70 -10.90 11.79
N CYS A 192 11.11 -9.95 12.53
CA CYS A 192 11.76 -9.28 13.67
C CYS A 192 11.38 -9.89 15.03
N GLY A 193 10.51 -10.90 15.10
CA GLY A 193 10.07 -11.53 16.34
C GLY A 193 9.13 -10.66 17.17
N LEU A 194 8.36 -9.79 16.53
CA LEU A 194 7.39 -8.87 17.15
C LEU A 194 5.96 -9.26 16.75
N GLU A 195 4.99 -8.78 17.50
CA GLU A 195 3.57 -8.81 17.10
C GLU A 195 3.25 -7.61 16.18
N ALA A 196 2.24 -7.76 15.32
CA ALA A 196 1.74 -6.62 14.55
C ALA A 196 0.91 -5.69 15.46
N GLY A 197 1.20 -4.40 15.41
CA GLY A 197 0.48 -3.35 16.13
C GLY A 197 -0.54 -2.63 15.24
N ASP A 198 -0.36 -1.32 15.05
CA ASP A 198 -1.25 -0.50 14.22
C ASP A 198 -0.67 -0.26 12.83
N PHE A 199 -1.55 -0.19 11.84
CA PHE A 199 -1.28 0.49 10.59
C PHE A 199 -1.96 1.86 10.60
N VAL A 200 -1.17 2.93 10.45
CA VAL A 200 -1.63 4.32 10.38
C VAL A 200 -1.44 4.83 8.97
N HIS A 201 -2.53 5.19 8.31
CA HIS A 201 -2.52 5.68 6.93
C HIS A 201 -2.80 7.17 6.89
N THR A 202 -1.78 7.95 6.61
CA THR A 202 -1.84 9.41 6.47
C THR A 202 -1.88 9.78 5.00
N LEU A 203 -2.90 10.52 4.61
CA LEU A 203 -3.16 10.93 3.23
C LEU A 203 -2.89 12.42 3.05
N GLY A 204 -2.26 12.79 1.95
CA GLY A 204 -2.16 14.17 1.47
C GLY A 204 -3.43 14.56 0.70
N ASP A 205 -3.38 14.55 -0.64
CA ASP A 205 -4.56 14.74 -1.49
C ASP A 205 -5.37 13.44 -1.53
N ALA A 206 -6.45 13.38 -0.78
CA ALA A 206 -7.37 12.26 -0.75
C ALA A 206 -8.59 12.58 -1.62
N HIS A 207 -8.78 11.83 -2.71
CA HIS A 207 -9.74 12.18 -3.74
C HIS A 207 -10.57 11.02 -4.25
N LEU A 208 -11.78 11.36 -4.70
CA LEU A 208 -12.65 10.53 -5.53
C LEU A 208 -12.70 11.14 -6.93
N TYR A 209 -12.41 10.36 -7.95
CA TYR A 209 -12.65 10.76 -9.32
C TYR A 209 -14.14 10.94 -9.60
N ASN A 210 -14.53 11.92 -10.40
CA ASN A 210 -15.94 12.23 -10.67
C ASN A 210 -16.69 11.05 -11.31
N ASN A 211 -15.99 10.18 -12.07
CA ASN A 211 -16.54 8.98 -12.65
C ASN A 211 -16.69 7.82 -11.65
N HIS A 212 -16.32 7.99 -10.38
CA HIS A 212 -16.48 7.00 -9.30
C HIS A 212 -17.50 7.39 -8.23
N ILE A 213 -18.20 8.52 -8.36
CA ILE A 213 -19.15 9.00 -7.35
C ILE A 213 -20.31 8.03 -7.14
N ASP A 214 -20.89 7.49 -8.20
CA ASP A 214 -21.98 6.49 -8.10
C ASP A 214 -21.50 5.19 -7.46
N GLN A 215 -20.29 4.74 -7.78
CA GLN A 215 -19.66 3.57 -7.19
C GLN A 215 -19.37 3.77 -5.71
N ALA A 216 -18.91 4.96 -5.32
CA ALA A 216 -18.67 5.32 -3.92
C ALA A 216 -19.98 5.31 -3.12
N ASN A 217 -21.05 5.91 -3.65
CA ASN A 217 -22.39 5.90 -3.03
C ASN A 217 -22.92 4.46 -2.89
N LEU A 218 -22.77 3.63 -3.93
CA LEU A 218 -23.14 2.22 -3.84
C LEU A 218 -22.32 1.49 -2.77
N GLN A 219 -21.03 1.75 -2.66
CA GLN A 219 -20.18 1.13 -1.65
C GLN A 219 -20.56 1.56 -0.24
N LEU A 220 -20.88 2.83 -0.03
CA LEU A 220 -21.34 3.38 1.26
C LEU A 220 -22.69 2.84 1.70
N SER A 221 -23.57 2.44 0.77
CA SER A 221 -24.86 1.82 1.09
C SER A 221 -24.75 0.38 1.62
N ARG A 222 -23.57 -0.21 1.63
CA ARG A 222 -23.33 -1.60 2.03
C ARG A 222 -22.79 -1.70 3.44
N GLU A 223 -23.38 -2.56 4.26
CA GLU A 223 -22.89 -2.84 5.61
C GLU A 223 -21.55 -3.57 5.58
N PRO A 224 -20.51 -3.10 6.31
CA PRO A 224 -19.25 -3.81 6.43
C PRO A 224 -19.45 -5.17 7.10
N LYS A 225 -18.78 -6.20 6.57
CA LYS A 225 -18.71 -7.51 7.19
C LYS A 225 -17.53 -7.59 8.15
N PRO A 226 -17.47 -8.62 9.04
CA PRO A 226 -16.31 -8.83 9.91
C PRO A 226 -14.99 -8.87 9.16
N LEU A 227 -13.93 -8.40 9.81
CA LEU A 227 -12.59 -8.44 9.22
C LEU A 227 -12.12 -9.90 9.06
N PRO A 228 -11.47 -10.23 7.94
CA PRO A 228 -10.80 -11.51 7.78
C PRO A 228 -9.53 -11.62 8.64
N THR A 229 -8.99 -12.83 8.71
CA THR A 229 -7.68 -13.08 9.31
C THR A 229 -6.66 -13.41 8.23
N MET A 230 -5.53 -12.73 8.23
CA MET A 230 -4.36 -13.09 7.41
C MET A 230 -3.48 -14.05 8.20
N LYS A 231 -3.29 -15.27 7.67
CA LYS A 231 -2.30 -16.23 8.17
C LYS A 231 -1.07 -16.14 7.31
N ILE A 232 0.09 -16.05 7.95
CA ILE A 232 1.41 -16.01 7.30
C ILE A 232 2.17 -17.26 7.74
N ASN A 233 2.86 -17.91 6.81
CA ASN A 233 3.69 -19.08 7.09
C ASN A 233 4.76 -18.73 8.15
N PRO A 234 4.71 -19.31 9.36
CA PRO A 234 5.61 -18.96 10.46
C PRO A 234 7.05 -19.41 10.22
N GLU A 235 7.29 -20.33 9.27
CA GLU A 235 8.62 -20.85 8.96
C GLU A 235 9.47 -19.85 8.17
N VAL A 236 8.87 -18.84 7.53
CA VAL A 236 9.60 -17.80 6.81
C VAL A 236 10.27 -16.84 7.80
N LYS A 237 11.60 -16.74 7.75
CA LYS A 237 12.43 -15.97 8.69
C LYS A 237 13.11 -14.76 8.05
N SER A 238 13.11 -14.66 6.72
CA SER A 238 13.63 -13.51 5.98
C SER A 238 12.51 -12.83 5.21
N ILE A 239 12.50 -11.49 5.23
CA ILE A 239 11.51 -10.68 4.50
C ILE A 239 11.54 -10.94 2.99
N PHE A 240 12.67 -11.41 2.47
CA PHE A 240 12.91 -11.65 1.05
C PHE A 240 12.57 -13.07 0.59
N ASP A 241 12.24 -13.97 1.53
CA ASP A 241 11.95 -15.37 1.22
C ASP A 241 10.45 -15.66 1.07
N PHE A 242 9.59 -14.67 1.38
CA PHE A 242 8.15 -14.81 1.24
C PHE A 242 7.72 -15.06 -0.20
N LYS A 243 6.81 -16.01 -0.37
CA LYS A 243 6.16 -16.36 -1.64
C LYS A 243 4.66 -16.21 -1.50
N PHE A 244 3.95 -16.18 -2.61
CA PHE A 244 2.50 -16.04 -2.63
C PHE A 244 1.78 -17.06 -1.75
N ASP A 245 2.23 -18.31 -1.76
CA ASP A 245 1.61 -19.42 -1.01
C ASP A 245 1.85 -19.36 0.50
N ASP A 246 2.70 -18.46 0.99
CA ASP A 246 2.92 -18.22 2.42
C ASP A 246 1.79 -17.42 3.07
N PHE A 247 0.84 -16.91 2.28
CA PHE A 247 -0.26 -16.07 2.75
C PHE A 247 -1.62 -16.74 2.53
N THR A 248 -2.40 -16.85 3.60
CA THR A 248 -3.76 -17.39 3.53
C THR A 248 -4.75 -16.44 4.19
N LEU A 249 -5.67 -15.90 3.41
CA LEU A 249 -6.77 -15.08 3.93
C LEU A 249 -7.92 -15.99 4.35
N VAL A 250 -8.27 -15.96 5.64
CA VAL A 250 -9.30 -16.79 6.24
C VAL A 250 -10.52 -15.93 6.58
N ASN A 251 -11.71 -16.48 6.32
CA ASN A 251 -13.00 -15.84 6.61
C ASN A 251 -13.21 -14.49 5.89
N TYR A 252 -12.69 -14.35 4.66
CA TYR A 252 -12.94 -13.16 3.85
C TYR A 252 -14.30 -13.28 3.16
N GLU A 253 -15.28 -12.63 3.74
CA GLU A 253 -16.57 -12.42 3.13
C GLU A 253 -16.70 -10.96 2.68
N ALA A 254 -17.01 -10.74 1.42
CA ALA A 254 -17.15 -9.41 0.85
C ALA A 254 -18.41 -9.31 0.00
N HIS A 255 -18.95 -8.10 -0.09
CA HIS A 255 -19.94 -7.78 -1.10
C HIS A 255 -19.34 -7.91 -2.50
N PRO A 256 -20.16 -8.08 -3.56
CA PRO A 256 -19.68 -8.19 -4.92
C PRO A 256 -18.77 -7.03 -5.31
N HIS A 257 -17.84 -7.32 -6.22
CA HIS A 257 -16.95 -6.30 -6.80
C HIS A 257 -17.77 -5.13 -7.41
N ILE A 258 -17.26 -3.92 -7.27
CA ILE A 258 -17.76 -2.72 -7.93
C ILE A 258 -16.69 -2.28 -8.92
N LYS A 259 -17.03 -2.30 -10.21
CA LYS A 259 -16.09 -1.92 -11.28
C LYS A 259 -15.92 -0.39 -11.31
N GLY A 260 -14.66 0.06 -11.35
CA GLY A 260 -14.27 1.44 -11.65
C GLY A 260 -13.38 1.49 -12.88
N ILE A 261 -13.41 2.59 -13.60
CA ILE A 261 -12.53 2.85 -14.75
C ILE A 261 -11.33 3.66 -14.23
N VAL A 262 -10.12 3.17 -14.49
CA VAL A 262 -8.89 3.87 -14.10
C VAL A 262 -8.81 5.19 -14.88
N ALA A 263 -8.54 6.29 -14.20
CA ALA A 263 -8.25 7.57 -14.80
C ALA A 263 -6.74 7.63 -15.15
N VAL A 264 -6.40 7.71 -16.43
CA VAL A 264 -5.03 7.69 -16.98
C VAL A 264 -4.73 8.95 -17.76
#